data_cf04bd8cda7269112b2d299bdf9510fe
#
_entry.id   cf04bd8cda7269112b2d299bdf9510fe
#
_cell.length_a   1.000
_cell.length_b   1.000
_cell.length_c   1.000
_cell.angle_alpha   90.00
_cell.angle_beta   90.00
_cell.angle_gamma   90.00
#
_symmetry.space_group_name_H-M   'P 1'
#
loop_
_entity.id
_entity.type
_entity.pdbx_description
1 polymer ?
#
loop_
_entity_poly.entity_id
_entity_poly.type
_entity_poly.pdbx_seq_one_letter_code
_entity_poly.pdbx_strand_id
1 'polypeptide(L)'
;MTQSNFSLADLISLLIGIVFGFMCFLGANFYTYGDTNLSIGIAVIISLLMVGTSMGAIRLKRTNKNFKIRKVWEILMVILFTGFTIVFTYFVFSHYFVVIDKKDEIQTKLTTNLNQVDRLYKLYQDNYERRKENYESALKSAVLNYELGGDTIPYYALGFNPNKNSSNQSQIRSFLNEFQRDLFPDNFNSIMKKDSIYVSNSRGIISSWKQKPIGTFEVIKNLDTKIQDTKSKLINLSKQEPGYNKYGPSFEPTTSVGDVEKLFTTTSQPTILSLCLGFIAWLLMLLSYFTSRRSTKSKKNKSHQGQYDISI
;
A
#
# COMPACT_ATOMS: atom_id res chain seq x y z
N MET A 1 -41.03 -32.29 -7.51
CA MET A 1 -39.79 -31.53 -7.22
C MET A 1 -38.62 -32.40 -7.64
N THR A 2 -37.95 -32.11 -8.75
CA THR A 2 -36.73 -32.81 -9.13
C THR A 2 -35.62 -32.29 -8.21
N GLN A 3 -35.17 -33.10 -7.26
CA GLN A 3 -33.96 -32.85 -6.50
C GLN A 3 -32.81 -32.63 -7.52
N SER A 4 -32.34 -31.42 -7.64
CA SER A 4 -31.09 -31.15 -8.34
C SER A 4 -29.97 -31.63 -7.44
N ASN A 5 -29.52 -32.85 -7.62
CA ASN A 5 -28.38 -33.37 -6.87
C ASN A 5 -27.19 -32.43 -7.18
N PHE A 6 -26.74 -31.74 -6.16
CA PHE A 6 -25.53 -30.91 -6.21
C PHE A 6 -24.35 -31.85 -6.48
N SER A 7 -23.66 -31.66 -7.59
CA SER A 7 -22.58 -32.56 -8.02
C SER A 7 -21.23 -32.05 -7.47
N LEU A 8 -20.24 -32.95 -7.38
CA LEU A 8 -18.88 -32.60 -7.04
C LEU A 8 -18.32 -31.48 -7.96
N ALA A 9 -18.70 -31.53 -9.26
CA ALA A 9 -18.32 -30.49 -10.22
C ALA A 9 -18.94 -29.12 -9.89
N ASP A 10 -20.14 -29.07 -9.31
CA ASP A 10 -20.77 -27.81 -8.85
C ASP A 10 -19.98 -27.23 -7.66
N LEU A 11 -19.53 -28.10 -6.74
CA LEU A 11 -18.71 -27.69 -5.61
C LEU A 11 -17.36 -27.12 -6.05
N ILE A 12 -16.66 -27.79 -6.97
CA ILE A 12 -15.39 -27.34 -7.51
C ILE A 12 -15.59 -25.98 -8.23
N SER A 13 -16.61 -25.85 -9.04
CA SER A 13 -16.93 -24.61 -9.74
C SER A 13 -17.15 -23.43 -8.78
N LEU A 14 -17.87 -23.67 -7.69
CA LEU A 14 -18.11 -22.66 -6.63
C LEU A 14 -16.81 -22.28 -5.91
N LEU A 15 -16.01 -23.25 -5.49
CA LEU A 15 -14.75 -23.02 -4.78
C LEU A 15 -13.77 -22.21 -5.65
N ILE A 16 -13.64 -22.56 -6.91
CA ILE A 16 -12.77 -21.80 -7.85
C ILE A 16 -13.28 -20.37 -8.04
N GLY A 17 -14.62 -20.19 -8.09
CA GLY A 17 -15.22 -18.85 -8.14
C GLY A 17 -14.86 -17.99 -6.92
N ILE A 18 -14.85 -18.58 -5.73
CA ILE A 18 -14.43 -17.91 -4.49
C ILE A 18 -12.93 -17.56 -4.53
N VAL A 19 -12.08 -18.52 -4.95
CA VAL A 19 -10.63 -18.29 -5.06
C VAL A 19 -10.33 -17.19 -6.09
N PHE A 20 -11.00 -17.22 -7.24
CA PHE A 20 -10.88 -16.19 -8.26
C PHE A 20 -11.30 -14.80 -7.72
N GLY A 21 -12.42 -14.73 -7.00
CA GLY A 21 -12.87 -13.51 -6.33
C GLY A 21 -11.88 -12.99 -5.31
N PHE A 22 -11.27 -13.88 -4.52
CA PHE A 22 -10.22 -13.50 -3.56
C PHE A 22 -8.97 -12.94 -4.26
N MET A 23 -8.53 -13.53 -5.36
CA MET A 23 -7.42 -13.00 -6.15
C MET A 23 -7.76 -11.64 -6.77
N CYS A 24 -9.01 -11.46 -7.22
CA CYS A 24 -9.51 -10.15 -7.66
C CYS A 24 -9.55 -9.12 -6.52
N PHE A 25 -9.89 -9.54 -5.29
CA PHE A 25 -9.79 -8.67 -4.11
C PHE A 25 -8.36 -8.17 -3.90
N LEU A 26 -7.36 -9.05 -3.94
CA LEU A 26 -5.97 -8.67 -3.78
C LEU A 26 -5.49 -7.72 -4.90
N GLY A 27 -5.85 -7.99 -6.14
CA GLY A 27 -5.53 -7.11 -7.28
C GLY A 27 -6.21 -5.74 -7.17
N ALA A 28 -7.49 -5.71 -6.80
CA ALA A 28 -8.23 -4.47 -6.54
C ALA A 28 -7.64 -3.68 -5.37
N ASN A 29 -7.19 -4.35 -4.31
CA ASN A 29 -6.58 -3.72 -3.16
C ASN A 29 -5.26 -3.02 -3.52
N PHE A 30 -4.46 -3.60 -4.39
CA PHE A 30 -3.29 -2.93 -4.93
C PHE A 30 -3.68 -1.73 -5.80
N TYR A 31 -4.62 -1.90 -6.72
CA TYR A 31 -5.08 -0.85 -7.61
C TYR A 31 -5.68 0.36 -6.88
N THR A 32 -6.42 0.12 -5.81
CA THR A 32 -7.02 1.17 -4.96
C THR A 32 -6.07 1.69 -3.88
N TYR A 33 -4.81 1.32 -3.95
CA TYR A 33 -3.79 1.71 -2.97
C TYR A 33 -4.22 1.44 -1.52
N GLY A 34 -4.75 0.23 -1.28
CA GLY A 34 -5.14 -0.26 0.04
C GLY A 34 -6.48 0.26 0.57
N ASP A 35 -7.39 0.72 -0.30
CA ASP A 35 -8.79 0.92 0.11
C ASP A 35 -9.50 -0.42 0.18
N THR A 36 -9.51 -0.99 1.38
CA THR A 36 -10.06 -2.32 1.65
C THR A 36 -11.57 -2.38 1.38
N ASN A 37 -12.32 -1.33 1.71
CA ASN A 37 -13.78 -1.32 1.54
C ASN A 37 -14.15 -1.34 0.05
N LEU A 38 -13.51 -0.47 -0.74
CA LEU A 38 -13.71 -0.43 -2.18
C LEU A 38 -13.28 -1.76 -2.83
N SER A 39 -12.17 -2.33 -2.40
CA SER A 39 -11.63 -3.59 -2.92
C SER A 39 -12.55 -4.78 -2.64
N ILE A 40 -13.14 -4.84 -1.43
CA ILE A 40 -14.15 -5.86 -1.10
C ILE A 40 -15.38 -5.68 -1.98
N GLY A 41 -15.86 -4.44 -2.16
CA GLY A 41 -17.00 -4.15 -3.03
C GLY A 41 -16.78 -4.65 -4.45
N ILE A 42 -15.63 -4.33 -5.05
CA ILE A 42 -15.24 -4.80 -6.40
C ILE A 42 -15.20 -6.33 -6.44
N ALA A 43 -14.54 -6.98 -5.50
CA ALA A 43 -14.40 -8.44 -5.48
C ALA A 43 -15.74 -9.16 -5.32
N VAL A 44 -16.64 -8.65 -4.48
CA VAL A 44 -17.99 -9.20 -4.30
C VAL A 44 -18.79 -9.10 -5.60
N ILE A 45 -18.77 -7.95 -6.27
CA ILE A 45 -19.46 -7.75 -7.55
C ILE A 45 -18.91 -8.72 -8.60
N ILE A 46 -17.59 -8.85 -8.72
CA ILE A 46 -16.94 -9.78 -9.66
C ILE A 46 -17.37 -11.22 -9.34
N SER A 47 -17.30 -11.64 -8.07
CA SER A 47 -17.66 -12.99 -7.65
C SER A 47 -19.13 -13.30 -7.95
N LEU A 48 -20.04 -12.36 -7.68
CA LEU A 48 -21.47 -12.53 -7.98
C LEU A 48 -21.74 -12.65 -9.48
N LEU A 49 -21.08 -11.83 -10.30
CA LEU A 49 -21.21 -11.90 -11.76
C LEU A 49 -20.68 -13.23 -12.31
N MET A 50 -19.51 -13.68 -11.83
CA MET A 50 -18.88 -14.93 -12.28
C MET A 50 -19.69 -16.15 -11.86
N VAL A 51 -20.02 -16.26 -10.58
CA VAL A 51 -20.80 -17.38 -10.05
C VAL A 51 -22.24 -17.36 -10.59
N GLY A 52 -22.85 -16.18 -10.67
CA GLY A 52 -24.21 -16.02 -11.17
C GLY A 52 -24.36 -16.44 -12.63
N THR A 53 -23.44 -16.01 -13.51
CA THR A 53 -23.47 -16.38 -14.94
C THR A 53 -23.12 -17.86 -15.16
N SER A 54 -22.12 -18.40 -14.45
CA SER A 54 -21.77 -19.82 -14.52
C SER A 54 -22.92 -20.72 -14.04
N MET A 55 -23.48 -20.47 -12.84
CA MET A 55 -24.61 -21.24 -12.33
C MET A 55 -25.88 -21.05 -13.16
N GLY A 56 -26.09 -19.85 -13.70
CA GLY A 56 -27.18 -19.56 -14.65
C GLY A 56 -27.11 -20.45 -15.88
N ALA A 57 -25.94 -20.55 -16.51
CA ALA A 57 -25.71 -21.43 -17.64
C ALA A 57 -25.98 -22.91 -17.31
N ILE A 58 -25.49 -23.39 -16.16
CA ILE A 58 -25.69 -24.78 -15.68
C ILE A 58 -27.18 -25.06 -15.46
N ARG A 59 -27.90 -24.16 -14.78
CA ARG A 59 -29.34 -24.29 -14.52
C ARG A 59 -30.15 -24.35 -15.83
N LEU A 60 -29.85 -23.46 -16.76
CA LEU A 60 -30.51 -23.42 -18.04
C LEU A 60 -30.30 -24.74 -18.87
N LYS A 61 -29.09 -25.30 -18.79
CA LYS A 61 -28.74 -26.57 -19.43
C LYS A 61 -29.49 -27.76 -18.84
N ARG A 62 -29.65 -27.80 -17.51
CA ARG A 62 -30.31 -28.94 -16.80
C ARG A 62 -31.83 -28.90 -16.84
N THR A 63 -32.46 -27.79 -17.20
CA THR A 63 -33.92 -27.65 -17.12
C THR A 63 -34.64 -28.00 -18.42
N ASN A 64 -35.80 -28.66 -18.33
CA ASN A 64 -36.51 -29.30 -19.45
C ASN A 64 -37.63 -28.45 -20.07
N LYS A 65 -37.97 -27.28 -19.53
CA LYS A 65 -39.08 -26.44 -20.04
C LYS A 65 -38.59 -25.44 -21.09
N ASN A 66 -39.37 -25.19 -22.17
CA ASN A 66 -39.12 -24.19 -23.22
C ASN A 66 -37.73 -24.27 -23.90
N PHE A 67 -37.39 -25.42 -24.44
CA PHE A 67 -36.05 -25.77 -24.95
C PHE A 67 -35.41 -24.74 -25.90
N LYS A 68 -36.16 -24.15 -26.84
CA LYS A 68 -35.58 -23.23 -27.83
C LYS A 68 -35.11 -21.91 -27.16
N ILE A 69 -35.97 -21.28 -26.38
CA ILE A 69 -35.66 -20.00 -25.71
C ILE A 69 -34.52 -20.18 -24.69
N ARG A 70 -34.54 -21.30 -23.97
CA ARG A 70 -33.49 -21.57 -22.98
C ARG A 70 -32.13 -21.85 -23.57
N LYS A 71 -32.06 -22.49 -24.74
CA LYS A 71 -30.78 -22.67 -25.44
C LYS A 71 -30.14 -21.34 -25.79
N VAL A 72 -30.91 -20.33 -26.17
CA VAL A 72 -30.43 -18.99 -26.47
C VAL A 72 -29.90 -18.35 -25.19
N TRP A 73 -30.65 -18.39 -24.07
CA TRP A 73 -30.23 -17.86 -22.79
C TRP A 73 -29.02 -18.60 -22.22
N GLU A 74 -28.94 -19.93 -22.39
CA GLU A 74 -27.77 -20.73 -21.99
C GLU A 74 -26.50 -20.24 -22.70
N ILE A 75 -26.56 -20.08 -24.02
CA ILE A 75 -25.44 -19.59 -24.83
C ILE A 75 -25.06 -18.17 -24.42
N LEU A 76 -26.05 -17.30 -24.24
CA LEU A 76 -25.81 -15.92 -23.75
C LEU A 76 -25.09 -15.89 -22.40
N MET A 77 -25.50 -16.72 -21.43
CA MET A 77 -24.84 -16.81 -20.15
C MET A 77 -23.40 -17.31 -20.25
N VAL A 78 -23.11 -18.26 -21.11
CA VAL A 78 -21.73 -18.73 -21.37
C VAL A 78 -20.89 -17.63 -22.02
N ILE A 79 -21.45 -16.89 -22.98
CA ILE A 79 -20.74 -15.76 -23.60
C ILE A 79 -20.45 -14.67 -22.60
N LEU A 80 -21.44 -14.28 -21.78
CA LEU A 80 -21.27 -13.28 -20.70
C LEU A 80 -20.21 -13.74 -19.68
N PHE A 81 -20.28 -14.99 -19.23
CA PHE A 81 -19.31 -15.57 -18.34
C PHE A 81 -17.88 -15.48 -18.92
N THR A 82 -17.71 -15.90 -20.18
CA THR A 82 -16.41 -15.85 -20.85
C THR A 82 -15.91 -14.42 -21.00
N GLY A 83 -16.79 -13.50 -21.41
CA GLY A 83 -16.46 -12.07 -21.51
C GLY A 83 -16.03 -11.47 -20.17
N PHE A 84 -16.77 -11.73 -19.11
CA PHE A 84 -16.40 -11.30 -17.75
C PHE A 84 -15.08 -11.90 -17.30
N THR A 85 -14.87 -13.20 -17.55
CA THR A 85 -13.59 -13.85 -17.20
C THR A 85 -12.41 -13.17 -17.89
N ILE A 86 -12.51 -12.87 -19.19
CA ILE A 86 -11.45 -12.18 -19.93
C ILE A 86 -11.18 -10.80 -19.33
N VAL A 87 -12.23 -10.00 -19.13
CA VAL A 87 -12.10 -8.63 -18.60
C VAL A 87 -11.51 -8.65 -17.21
N PHE A 88 -12.07 -9.45 -16.30
CA PHE A 88 -11.60 -9.47 -14.91
C PHE A 88 -10.22 -10.10 -14.76
N THR A 89 -9.90 -11.11 -15.59
CA THR A 89 -8.54 -11.67 -15.64
C THR A 89 -7.54 -10.64 -16.13
N TYR A 90 -7.87 -9.89 -17.15
CA TYR A 90 -6.95 -8.91 -17.75
C TYR A 90 -6.68 -7.72 -16.80
N PHE A 91 -7.71 -7.13 -16.21
CA PHE A 91 -7.57 -5.90 -15.44
C PHE A 91 -7.30 -6.12 -13.94
N VAL A 92 -8.09 -6.96 -13.27
CA VAL A 92 -8.10 -7.05 -11.81
C VAL A 92 -7.28 -8.22 -11.30
N PHE A 93 -7.56 -9.41 -11.81
CA PHE A 93 -6.86 -10.63 -11.40
C PHE A 93 -5.36 -10.57 -11.72
N SER A 94 -4.99 -10.14 -12.94
CA SER A 94 -3.59 -10.05 -13.36
C SER A 94 -2.82 -8.98 -12.61
N HIS A 95 -3.48 -7.92 -12.16
CA HIS A 95 -2.83 -6.82 -11.47
C HIS A 95 -2.11 -7.26 -10.20
N TYR A 96 -2.67 -8.23 -9.47
CA TYR A 96 -1.98 -8.85 -8.34
C TYR A 96 -0.60 -9.41 -8.75
N PHE A 97 -0.55 -10.17 -9.83
CA PHE A 97 0.70 -10.79 -10.31
C PHE A 97 1.70 -9.75 -10.81
N VAL A 98 1.22 -8.72 -11.49
CA VAL A 98 2.06 -7.59 -11.97
C VAL A 98 2.74 -6.88 -10.79
N VAL A 99 2.01 -6.62 -9.71
CA VAL A 99 2.57 -5.97 -8.51
C VAL A 99 3.55 -6.90 -7.80
N ILE A 100 3.23 -8.19 -7.68
CA ILE A 100 4.13 -9.18 -7.08
C ILE A 100 5.43 -9.34 -7.90
N ASP A 101 5.38 -9.21 -9.21
CA ASP A 101 6.56 -9.25 -10.07
C ASP A 101 7.52 -8.07 -9.80
N LYS A 102 6.97 -6.90 -9.48
CA LYS A 102 7.71 -5.68 -9.09
C LYS A 102 8.12 -5.63 -7.62
N LYS A 103 7.96 -6.72 -6.88
CA LYS A 103 8.13 -6.77 -5.42
C LYS A 103 9.46 -6.20 -4.91
N ASP A 104 10.56 -6.49 -5.60
CA ASP A 104 11.89 -6.09 -5.16
C ASP A 104 12.12 -4.59 -5.40
N GLU A 105 11.59 -4.04 -6.48
CA GLU A 105 11.58 -2.60 -6.74
C GLU A 105 10.76 -1.86 -5.68
N ILE A 106 9.55 -2.35 -5.38
CA ILE A 106 8.66 -1.79 -4.36
C ILE A 106 9.35 -1.82 -3.00
N GLN A 107 9.91 -2.96 -2.61
CA GLN A 107 10.59 -3.11 -1.32
C GLN A 107 11.80 -2.18 -1.20
N THR A 108 12.59 -2.04 -2.26
CA THR A 108 13.73 -1.13 -2.30
C THR A 108 13.31 0.33 -2.13
N LYS A 109 12.28 0.78 -2.86
CA LYS A 109 11.76 2.15 -2.74
C LYS A 109 11.18 2.42 -1.36
N LEU A 110 10.38 1.50 -0.82
CA LEU A 110 9.83 1.62 0.54
C LEU A 110 10.92 1.71 1.60
N THR A 111 11.96 0.88 1.49
CA THR A 111 13.09 0.90 2.41
C THR A 111 13.88 2.21 2.28
N THR A 112 14.08 2.69 1.06
CA THR A 112 14.75 3.97 0.81
C THR A 112 13.96 5.14 1.40
N ASN A 113 12.65 5.18 1.21
CA ASN A 113 11.78 6.20 1.80
C ASN A 113 11.82 6.12 3.34
N LEU A 114 11.75 4.91 3.92
CA LEU A 114 11.82 4.73 5.36
C LEU A 114 13.15 5.25 5.96
N ASN A 115 14.26 5.01 5.27
CA ASN A 115 15.58 5.46 5.71
C ASN A 115 15.73 7.00 5.65
N GLN A 116 14.81 7.74 5.00
CA GLN A 116 14.81 9.21 5.04
C GLN A 116 14.59 9.74 6.46
N VAL A 117 13.84 9.03 7.31
CA VAL A 117 13.63 9.43 8.72
C VAL A 117 14.96 9.45 9.47
N ASP A 118 15.73 8.36 9.40
CA ASP A 118 17.05 8.26 10.03
C ASP A 118 18.02 9.30 9.44
N ARG A 119 17.96 9.50 8.11
CA ARG A 119 18.78 10.50 7.40
C ARG A 119 18.51 11.93 7.89
N LEU A 120 17.26 12.28 8.15
CA LEU A 120 16.89 13.61 8.66
C LEU A 120 17.56 13.91 9.99
N TYR A 121 17.57 12.95 10.93
CA TYR A 121 18.26 13.11 12.23
C TYR A 121 19.77 13.28 12.04
N LYS A 122 20.38 12.49 11.17
CA LYS A 122 21.80 12.62 10.86
C LYS A 122 22.13 14.01 10.26
N LEU A 123 21.36 14.44 9.27
CA LEU A 123 21.54 15.78 8.65
C LEU A 123 21.36 16.91 9.68
N TYR A 124 20.43 16.74 10.63
CA TYR A 124 20.23 17.69 11.70
C TYR A 124 21.46 17.77 12.63
N GLN A 125 21.99 16.63 13.02
CA GLN A 125 23.20 16.56 13.84
C GLN A 125 24.42 17.14 13.11
N ASP A 126 24.62 16.82 11.83
CA ASP A 126 25.71 17.37 11.01
C ASP A 126 25.58 18.90 10.85
N ASN A 127 24.36 19.43 10.73
CA ASN A 127 24.10 20.87 10.69
C ASN A 127 24.42 21.53 12.04
N TYR A 128 23.99 20.91 13.15
CA TYR A 128 24.30 21.37 14.49
C TYR A 128 25.82 21.48 14.74
N GLU A 129 26.58 20.43 14.46
CA GLU A 129 28.03 20.43 14.71
C GLU A 129 28.73 21.55 13.92
N ARG A 130 28.40 21.75 12.66
CA ARG A 130 28.96 22.87 11.87
C ARG A 130 28.61 24.24 12.45
N ARG A 131 27.38 24.44 12.89
CA ARG A 131 26.95 25.72 13.47
C ARG A 131 27.59 25.95 14.84
N LYS A 132 27.74 24.90 15.63
CA LYS A 132 28.47 24.94 16.91
C LYS A 132 29.93 25.34 16.72
N GLU A 133 30.63 24.74 15.76
CA GLU A 133 32.01 25.09 15.43
C GLU A 133 32.14 26.55 15.00
N ASN A 134 31.26 27.04 14.16
CA ASN A 134 31.23 28.43 13.71
C ASN A 134 30.95 29.39 14.90
N TYR A 135 29.98 29.02 15.76
CA TYR A 135 29.65 29.82 16.93
C TYR A 135 30.83 29.86 17.93
N GLU A 136 31.43 28.72 18.20
CA GLU A 136 32.61 28.64 19.07
C GLU A 136 33.78 29.47 18.52
N SER A 137 34.01 29.41 17.21
CA SER A 137 35.02 30.25 16.54
C SER A 137 34.74 31.74 16.73
N ALA A 138 33.47 32.15 16.55
CA ALA A 138 33.05 33.54 16.71
C ALA A 138 33.23 33.99 18.18
N LEU A 139 32.88 33.16 19.16
CA LEU A 139 33.08 33.44 20.57
C LEU A 139 34.56 33.62 20.93
N LYS A 140 35.42 32.69 20.47
CA LYS A 140 36.87 32.76 20.70
C LYS A 140 37.50 33.99 20.06
N SER A 141 37.12 34.33 18.81
CA SER A 141 37.60 35.51 18.13
C SER A 141 37.19 36.81 18.79
N ALA A 142 35.97 36.90 19.32
CA ALA A 142 35.50 38.07 20.05
C ALA A 142 36.27 38.27 21.35
N VAL A 143 36.55 37.18 22.12
CA VAL A 143 37.36 37.22 23.32
C VAL A 143 38.79 37.66 23.00
N LEU A 144 39.41 37.08 22.00
CA LEU A 144 40.77 37.42 21.59
C LEU A 144 40.89 38.92 21.23
N ASN A 145 39.96 39.43 20.39
CA ASN A 145 39.93 40.84 20.01
C ASN A 145 39.75 41.75 21.22
N TYR A 146 38.90 41.39 22.17
CA TYR A 146 38.72 42.14 23.41
C TYR A 146 40.02 42.19 24.25
N GLU A 147 40.68 41.04 24.47
CA GLU A 147 41.88 40.90 25.24
C GLU A 147 43.10 41.64 24.61
N LEU A 148 43.13 41.71 23.28
CA LEU A 148 44.19 42.46 22.56
C LEU A 148 43.90 43.97 22.41
N GLY A 149 42.83 44.49 22.98
CA GLY A 149 42.44 45.90 22.91
C GLY A 149 41.92 46.32 21.53
N GLY A 150 41.47 45.39 20.70
CA GLY A 150 40.85 45.62 19.40
C GLY A 150 39.35 45.96 19.47
N ASP A 151 38.60 45.62 18.43
CA ASP A 151 37.16 45.86 18.40
C ASP A 151 36.40 45.07 19.47
N THR A 152 35.79 45.82 20.42
CA THR A 152 35.06 45.25 21.55
C THR A 152 33.57 45.02 21.28
N ILE A 153 33.05 45.54 20.15
CA ILE A 153 31.62 45.44 19.81
C ILE A 153 31.17 43.98 19.72
N PRO A 154 31.89 43.06 19.04
CA PRO A 154 31.48 41.65 18.95
C PRO A 154 31.45 40.96 20.33
N TYR A 155 32.34 41.33 21.24
CA TYR A 155 32.39 40.78 22.60
C TYR A 155 31.08 41.04 23.35
N TYR A 156 30.66 42.30 23.42
CA TYR A 156 29.41 42.69 24.10
C TYR A 156 28.17 42.23 23.32
N ALA A 157 28.20 42.25 22.00
CA ALA A 157 27.10 41.77 21.17
C ALA A 157 26.82 40.27 21.33
N LEU A 158 27.82 39.47 21.68
CA LEU A 158 27.69 38.03 21.99
C LEU A 158 27.29 37.76 23.45
N GLY A 159 27.12 38.81 24.24
CA GLY A 159 26.65 38.70 25.65
C GLY A 159 27.76 38.49 26.68
N PHE A 160 29.03 38.63 26.33
CA PHE A 160 30.11 38.57 27.29
C PHE A 160 30.05 39.73 28.29
N ASN A 161 30.35 39.43 29.53
CA ASN A 161 30.39 40.41 30.59
C ASN A 161 31.74 40.34 31.36
N PRO A 162 32.61 41.37 31.24
CA PRO A 162 33.92 41.38 31.91
C PRO A 162 33.81 41.50 33.42
N ASN A 163 32.69 42.03 33.93
CA ASN A 163 32.45 42.21 35.37
C ASN A 163 31.88 40.95 36.04
N LYS A 164 31.64 39.88 35.30
CA LYS A 164 31.15 38.62 35.82
C LYS A 164 32.29 37.87 36.52
N ASN A 165 32.07 37.34 37.70
CA ASN A 165 33.04 36.53 38.45
C ASN A 165 33.39 35.20 37.76
N SER A 166 33.37 35.14 36.45
CA SER A 166 33.65 33.97 35.62
C SER A 166 34.62 34.34 34.51
N SER A 167 35.58 33.47 34.26
CA SER A 167 36.53 33.66 33.15
C SER A 167 35.82 33.65 31.80
N ASN A 168 36.41 34.32 30.79
CA ASN A 168 35.94 34.29 29.41
C ASN A 168 35.73 32.84 28.91
N GLN A 169 36.63 31.92 29.24
CA GLN A 169 36.51 30.50 28.91
C GLN A 169 35.29 29.84 29.55
N SER A 170 34.94 30.22 30.78
CA SER A 170 33.73 29.72 31.46
C SER A 170 32.45 30.27 30.81
N GLN A 171 32.47 31.53 30.36
CA GLN A 171 31.35 32.13 29.63
C GLN A 171 31.16 31.47 28.26
N ILE A 172 32.23 31.18 27.50
CA ILE A 172 32.16 30.41 26.23
C ILE A 172 31.47 29.07 26.47
N ARG A 173 31.90 28.30 27.48
CA ARG A 173 31.26 27.02 27.83
C ARG A 173 29.77 27.17 28.16
N SER A 174 29.40 28.22 28.88
CA SER A 174 28.00 28.50 29.20
C SER A 174 27.16 28.74 27.94
N PHE A 175 27.66 29.56 27.01
CA PHE A 175 26.99 29.86 25.76
C PHE A 175 26.85 28.60 24.84
N LEU A 176 27.89 27.78 24.76
CA LEU A 176 27.85 26.53 24.02
C LEU A 176 26.88 25.52 24.62
N ASN A 177 26.77 25.44 25.94
CA ASN A 177 25.81 24.60 26.63
C ASN A 177 24.36 25.07 26.39
N GLU A 178 24.14 26.40 26.39
CA GLU A 178 22.83 26.98 26.10
C GLU A 178 22.44 26.70 24.65
N PHE A 179 23.35 26.93 23.68
CA PHE A 179 23.18 26.60 22.28
C PHE A 179 22.83 25.12 22.10
N GLN A 180 23.52 24.22 22.78
CA GLN A 180 23.22 22.79 22.73
C GLN A 180 21.84 22.47 23.30
N ARG A 181 21.46 23.06 24.42
CA ARG A 181 20.14 22.82 25.05
C ARG A 181 18.99 23.31 24.16
N ASP A 182 19.16 24.43 23.47
CA ASP A 182 18.14 24.99 22.61
C ASP A 182 17.89 24.11 21.36
N LEU A 183 18.94 23.50 20.82
CA LEU A 183 18.83 22.60 19.66
C LEU A 183 18.54 21.15 20.04
N PHE A 184 18.93 20.71 21.20
CA PHE A 184 18.66 19.37 21.75
C PHE A 184 17.96 19.48 23.11
N PRO A 185 16.69 19.89 23.15
CA PRO A 185 15.93 19.94 24.38
C PRO A 185 15.79 18.53 25.01
N ASP A 186 15.50 18.47 26.31
CA ASP A 186 15.47 17.21 27.08
C ASP A 186 14.59 16.12 26.45
N ASN A 187 13.54 16.51 25.74
CA ASN A 187 12.64 15.58 25.06
C ASN A 187 13.14 15.11 23.67
N PHE A 188 14.24 15.68 23.13
CA PHE A 188 14.75 15.33 21.80
C PHE A 188 15.06 13.84 21.66
N ASN A 189 15.78 13.28 22.63
CA ASN A 189 16.13 11.87 22.64
C ASN A 189 14.88 10.96 22.70
N SER A 190 13.83 11.39 23.40
CA SER A 190 12.56 10.68 23.46
C SER A 190 11.85 10.68 22.10
N ILE A 191 11.87 11.82 21.39
CA ILE A 191 11.29 11.95 20.05
C ILE A 191 12.06 11.07 19.06
N MET A 192 13.39 11.18 19.04
CA MET A 192 14.25 10.38 18.18
C MET A 192 14.05 8.87 18.42
N LYS A 193 13.96 8.44 19.69
CA LYS A 193 13.70 7.05 20.05
C LYS A 193 12.33 6.55 19.55
N LYS A 194 11.28 7.36 19.67
CA LYS A 194 9.95 7.02 19.14
C LYS A 194 9.98 6.84 17.61
N ASP A 195 10.68 7.73 16.92
CA ASP A 195 10.82 7.66 15.48
C ASP A 195 11.67 6.46 15.04
N SER A 196 12.73 6.14 15.77
CA SER A 196 13.54 4.93 15.55
C SER A 196 12.73 3.63 15.74
N ILE A 197 11.86 3.57 16.77
CA ILE A 197 10.95 2.45 16.98
C ILE A 197 9.96 2.33 15.81
N TYR A 198 9.40 3.45 15.35
CA TYR A 198 8.53 3.46 14.18
C TYR A 198 9.25 2.91 12.93
N VAL A 199 10.48 3.38 12.67
CA VAL A 199 11.31 2.90 11.54
C VAL A 199 11.58 1.40 11.65
N SER A 200 11.94 0.92 12.84
CA SER A 200 12.21 -0.51 13.09
C SER A 200 10.97 -1.38 12.84
N ASN A 201 9.82 -0.99 13.38
CA ASN A 201 8.56 -1.71 13.20
C ASN A 201 8.11 -1.70 11.73
N SER A 202 8.20 -0.54 11.08
CA SER A 202 7.85 -0.39 9.67
C SER A 202 8.75 -1.21 8.76
N ARG A 203 10.03 -1.34 9.08
CA ARG A 203 10.99 -2.19 8.34
C ARG A 203 10.59 -3.66 8.41
N GLY A 204 10.14 -4.15 9.57
CA GLY A 204 9.60 -5.50 9.72
C GLY A 204 8.36 -5.75 8.87
N ILE A 205 7.43 -4.80 8.82
CA ILE A 205 6.22 -4.88 8.00
C ILE A 205 6.57 -4.86 6.50
N ILE A 206 7.43 -3.92 6.08
CA ILE A 206 7.88 -3.80 4.68
C ILE A 206 8.62 -5.06 4.23
N SER A 207 9.45 -5.69 5.06
CA SER A 207 10.15 -6.92 4.71
C SER A 207 9.21 -8.12 4.49
N SER A 208 8.08 -8.13 5.16
CA SER A 208 7.06 -9.20 5.09
C SER A 208 5.85 -8.85 4.22
N TRP A 209 5.88 -7.76 3.43
CA TRP A 209 4.70 -7.26 2.73
C TRP A 209 4.05 -8.25 1.76
N LYS A 210 4.82 -9.16 1.15
CA LYS A 210 4.29 -10.23 0.28
C LYS A 210 3.33 -11.15 0.99
N GLN A 211 3.58 -11.42 2.27
CA GLN A 211 2.77 -12.32 3.09
C GLN A 211 1.57 -11.59 3.69
N LYS A 212 1.69 -10.28 3.92
CA LYS A 212 0.66 -9.45 4.53
C LYS A 212 0.47 -8.12 3.76
N PRO A 213 0.06 -8.17 2.49
CA PRO A 213 -0.01 -6.97 1.65
C PRO A 213 -0.95 -5.90 2.21
N ILE A 214 -2.07 -6.30 2.82
CA ILE A 214 -3.08 -5.38 3.36
C ILE A 214 -2.51 -4.53 4.50
N GLY A 215 -1.79 -5.13 5.47
CA GLY A 215 -1.20 -4.41 6.61
C GLY A 215 -0.07 -3.45 6.20
N THR A 216 0.53 -3.66 5.04
CA THR A 216 1.62 -2.81 4.55
C THR A 216 1.12 -1.45 4.09
N PHE A 217 -0.10 -1.34 3.57
CA PHE A 217 -0.64 -0.06 3.09
C PHE A 217 -0.82 0.98 4.19
N GLU A 218 -1.12 0.58 5.41
CA GLU A 218 -1.17 1.50 6.55
C GLU A 218 0.19 2.17 6.78
N VAL A 219 1.26 1.37 6.76
CA VAL A 219 2.64 1.89 6.89
C VAL A 219 3.00 2.79 5.72
N ILE A 220 2.68 2.39 4.48
CA ILE A 220 3.02 3.16 3.28
C ILE A 220 2.34 4.53 3.29
N LYS A 221 1.05 4.59 3.58
CA LYS A 221 0.27 5.85 3.63
C LYS A 221 0.78 6.79 4.72
N ASN A 222 1.20 6.24 5.85
CA ASN A 222 1.69 7.04 6.98
C ASN A 222 3.16 7.46 6.82
N LEU A 223 3.91 6.85 5.91
CA LEU A 223 5.35 7.07 5.80
C LEU A 223 5.69 8.49 5.34
N ASP A 224 5.00 9.00 4.31
CA ASP A 224 5.23 10.37 3.83
C ASP A 224 4.88 11.41 4.90
N THR A 225 3.73 11.27 5.54
CA THR A 225 3.32 12.12 6.67
C THR A 225 4.38 12.09 7.77
N LYS A 226 4.91 10.91 8.09
CA LYS A 226 5.95 10.76 9.11
C LYS A 226 7.25 11.47 8.74
N ILE A 227 7.67 11.39 7.49
CA ILE A 227 8.87 12.08 6.99
C ILE A 227 8.67 13.61 7.08
N GLN A 228 7.51 14.12 6.63
CA GLN A 228 7.20 15.55 6.68
C GLN A 228 7.09 16.06 8.12
N ASP A 229 6.46 15.31 9.00
CA ASP A 229 6.37 15.62 10.43
C ASP A 229 7.77 15.71 11.08
N THR A 230 8.61 14.71 10.84
CA THR A 230 9.99 14.68 11.37
C THR A 230 10.78 15.86 10.84
N LYS A 231 10.71 16.12 9.53
CA LYS A 231 11.34 17.27 8.88
C LYS A 231 10.91 18.60 9.51
N SER A 232 9.60 18.80 9.66
CA SER A 232 9.02 20.03 10.23
C SER A 232 9.44 20.24 11.67
N LYS A 233 9.46 19.17 12.48
CA LYS A 233 9.94 19.22 13.88
C LYS A 233 11.41 19.65 13.96
N LEU A 234 12.28 19.05 13.15
CA LEU A 234 13.71 19.37 13.15
C LEU A 234 13.98 20.79 12.62
N ILE A 235 13.25 21.27 11.61
CA ILE A 235 13.30 22.65 11.16
C ILE A 235 12.90 23.62 12.27
N ASN A 236 11.80 23.32 12.97
CA ASN A 236 11.33 24.16 14.08
C ASN A 236 12.34 24.19 15.24
N LEU A 237 12.94 23.07 15.59
CA LEU A 237 14.02 23.02 16.58
C LEU A 237 15.22 23.87 16.13
N SER A 238 15.65 23.77 14.87
CA SER A 238 16.78 24.55 14.37
C SER A 238 16.57 26.06 14.43
N LYS A 239 15.31 26.55 14.47
CA LYS A 239 14.95 27.96 14.57
C LYS A 239 14.91 28.51 15.99
N GLN A 240 14.95 27.66 17.01
CA GLN A 240 14.88 28.06 18.41
C GLN A 240 16.21 28.70 18.93
N GLU A 241 17.27 28.52 18.18
CA GLU A 241 18.58 29.06 18.58
C GLU A 241 18.61 30.58 18.44
N PRO A 242 19.23 31.29 19.40
CA PRO A 242 19.52 32.70 19.28
C PRO A 242 20.45 32.99 18.11
N GLY A 243 20.01 33.83 17.17
CA GLY A 243 20.79 34.15 15.98
C GLY A 243 20.73 33.12 14.86
N TYR A 244 19.62 32.43 14.73
CA TYR A 244 19.30 31.57 13.59
C TYR A 244 19.80 32.20 12.26
N ASN A 245 20.55 31.47 11.48
CA ASN A 245 21.29 31.90 10.28
C ASN A 245 22.57 32.76 10.51
N LYS A 246 22.89 33.13 11.73
CA LYS A 246 24.11 33.93 12.00
C LYS A 246 25.39 33.09 11.94
N TYR A 247 25.32 31.83 12.39
CA TYR A 247 26.49 30.95 12.53
C TYR A 247 26.50 29.77 11.55
N GLY A 248 25.74 29.86 10.46
CA GLY A 248 25.72 28.86 9.42
C GLY A 248 24.42 28.84 8.64
N PRO A 249 24.32 28.03 7.59
CA PRO A 249 23.11 27.94 6.79
C PRO A 249 21.97 27.35 7.64
N SER A 250 20.75 27.83 7.37
CA SER A 250 19.53 27.27 7.92
C SER A 250 19.44 25.77 7.64
N PHE A 251 18.80 25.04 8.55
CA PHE A 251 18.51 23.63 8.35
C PHE A 251 17.32 23.48 7.40
N GLU A 252 17.60 23.23 6.13
CA GLU A 252 16.59 23.03 5.08
C GLU A 252 16.86 21.71 4.34
N PRO A 253 16.55 20.57 4.99
CA PRO A 253 16.84 19.28 4.40
C PRO A 253 15.93 19.00 3.21
N THR A 254 16.53 18.56 2.10
CA THR A 254 15.79 18.02 0.97
C THR A 254 15.40 16.59 1.24
N THR A 255 14.12 16.30 1.19
CA THR A 255 13.58 14.94 1.26
C THR A 255 13.05 14.55 -0.12
N SER A 256 13.53 13.46 -0.66
CA SER A 256 13.00 12.88 -1.90
C SER A 256 12.25 11.61 -1.52
N VAL A 257 10.93 11.70 -1.47
CA VAL A 257 10.08 10.51 -1.29
C VAL A 257 9.77 9.96 -2.67
N GLY A 258 10.26 8.76 -2.97
CA GLY A 258 9.95 8.09 -4.23
C GLY A 258 8.45 7.78 -4.30
N ASP A 259 7.84 8.08 -5.45
CA ASP A 259 6.42 7.79 -5.71
C ASP A 259 6.20 6.27 -5.77
N VAL A 260 5.85 5.71 -4.63
CA VAL A 260 5.57 4.27 -4.48
C VAL A 260 4.15 3.94 -4.93
N GLU A 261 3.22 4.89 -4.83
CA GLU A 261 1.82 4.72 -5.24
C GLU A 261 1.71 4.28 -6.70
N LYS A 262 2.47 4.90 -7.58
CA LYS A 262 2.49 4.53 -9.00
C LYS A 262 2.90 3.09 -9.26
N LEU A 263 3.75 2.52 -8.43
CA LEU A 263 4.15 1.12 -8.59
C LEU A 263 3.01 0.15 -8.29
N PHE A 264 2.11 0.54 -7.38
CA PHE A 264 0.93 -0.26 -7.05
C PHE A 264 -0.24 0.00 -8.00
N THR A 265 -0.48 1.24 -8.41
CA THR A 265 -1.70 1.64 -9.14
C THR A 265 -1.55 1.59 -10.65
N THR A 266 -0.32 1.65 -11.19
CA THR A 266 -0.11 1.64 -12.64
C THR A 266 -0.44 0.27 -13.24
N THR A 267 -1.42 0.25 -14.13
CA THR A 267 -1.74 -0.93 -14.93
C THR A 267 -0.60 -1.24 -15.89
N SER A 268 -0.14 -2.47 -15.88
CA SER A 268 0.84 -3.00 -16.84
C SER A 268 0.24 -4.20 -17.58
N GLN A 269 0.89 -4.65 -18.62
CA GLN A 269 0.45 -5.85 -19.35
C GLN A 269 0.38 -7.05 -18.39
N PRO A 270 -0.67 -7.91 -18.55
CA PRO A 270 -0.80 -9.12 -17.76
C PRO A 270 0.42 -10.04 -17.90
N THR A 271 0.83 -10.66 -16.80
CA THR A 271 1.87 -11.68 -16.84
C THR A 271 1.32 -12.95 -17.51
N ILE A 272 2.18 -13.70 -18.19
CA ILE A 272 1.79 -14.99 -18.81
C ILE A 272 1.19 -15.93 -17.77
N LEU A 273 1.77 -15.95 -16.55
CA LEU A 273 1.27 -16.75 -15.44
C LEU A 273 -0.18 -16.39 -15.08
N SER A 274 -0.51 -15.11 -15.00
CA SER A 274 -1.87 -14.67 -14.66
C SER A 274 -2.89 -15.07 -15.73
N LEU A 275 -2.51 -15.00 -17.01
CA LEU A 275 -3.37 -15.43 -18.13
C LEU A 275 -3.62 -16.94 -18.11
N CYS A 276 -2.56 -17.74 -17.86
CA CYS A 276 -2.68 -19.20 -17.73
C CYS A 276 -3.60 -19.58 -16.54
N LEU A 277 -3.41 -18.96 -15.37
CA LEU A 277 -4.24 -19.21 -14.20
C LEU A 277 -5.70 -18.74 -14.42
N GLY A 278 -5.91 -17.62 -15.06
CA GLY A 278 -7.23 -17.15 -15.46
C GLY A 278 -7.96 -18.13 -16.40
N PHE A 279 -7.24 -18.67 -17.38
CA PHE A 279 -7.78 -19.69 -18.29
C PHE A 279 -8.12 -21.00 -17.55
N ILE A 280 -7.25 -21.47 -16.64
CA ILE A 280 -7.54 -22.63 -15.80
C ILE A 280 -8.77 -22.39 -14.93
N ALA A 281 -8.87 -21.19 -14.30
CA ALA A 281 -10.05 -20.83 -13.52
C ALA A 281 -11.32 -20.82 -14.35
N TRP A 282 -11.28 -20.29 -15.57
CA TRP A 282 -12.40 -20.35 -16.54
C TRP A 282 -12.84 -21.77 -16.83
N LEU A 283 -11.91 -22.69 -17.13
CA LEU A 283 -12.22 -24.11 -17.38
C LEU A 283 -12.86 -24.78 -16.16
N LEU A 284 -12.26 -24.58 -14.99
CA LEU A 284 -12.73 -25.21 -13.75
C LEU A 284 -14.09 -24.67 -13.30
N MET A 285 -14.35 -23.37 -13.45
CA MET A 285 -15.66 -22.80 -13.17
C MET A 285 -16.75 -23.29 -14.12
N LEU A 286 -16.42 -23.65 -15.36
CA LEU A 286 -17.36 -24.28 -16.29
C LEU A 286 -17.36 -25.80 -16.24
N LEU A 287 -16.57 -26.43 -15.36
CA LEU A 287 -16.47 -27.89 -15.28
C LEU A 287 -17.84 -28.54 -15.14
N SER A 288 -18.66 -28.02 -14.24
CA SER A 288 -20.02 -28.49 -14.03
C SER A 288 -20.92 -28.31 -15.27
N TYR A 289 -20.72 -27.23 -16.00
CA TYR A 289 -21.41 -27.03 -17.27
C TYR A 289 -21.00 -28.08 -18.31
N PHE A 290 -19.72 -28.38 -18.46
CA PHE A 290 -19.23 -29.37 -19.44
C PHE A 290 -19.67 -30.80 -19.08
N THR A 291 -19.62 -31.16 -17.81
CA THR A 291 -19.97 -32.51 -17.33
C THR A 291 -21.48 -32.76 -17.22
N SER A 292 -22.27 -31.68 -17.12
CA SER A 292 -23.73 -31.82 -17.02
C SER A 292 -24.36 -32.30 -18.33
N ARG A 293 -25.21 -33.32 -18.22
CA ARG A 293 -26.01 -33.77 -19.38
C ARG A 293 -27.12 -32.76 -19.67
N ARG A 294 -27.31 -32.46 -20.94
CA ARG A 294 -28.43 -31.62 -21.41
C ARG A 294 -29.73 -32.39 -21.23
N SER A 295 -30.71 -31.77 -20.64
CA SER A 295 -32.07 -32.34 -20.57
C SER A 295 -32.68 -32.38 -21.96
N THR A 296 -32.88 -33.58 -22.49
CA THR A 296 -33.58 -33.80 -23.77
C THR A 296 -35.09 -33.77 -23.61
N LYS A 297 -35.83 -33.30 -24.64
CA LYS A 297 -37.29 -33.39 -24.65
C LYS A 297 -37.70 -34.84 -24.41
N SER A 298 -38.40 -35.09 -23.33
CA SER A 298 -39.17 -36.33 -23.21
C SER A 298 -40.11 -36.41 -24.39
N LYS A 299 -39.97 -37.42 -25.26
CA LYS A 299 -41.00 -37.76 -26.23
C LYS A 299 -42.26 -38.08 -25.39
N LYS A 300 -43.28 -37.20 -25.47
CA LYS A 300 -44.60 -37.58 -25.01
C LYS A 300 -44.94 -38.88 -25.73
N ASN A 301 -44.89 -40.02 -25.06
CA ASN A 301 -45.55 -41.24 -25.56
C ASN A 301 -47.02 -40.84 -25.72
N LYS A 302 -47.44 -40.63 -26.95
CA LYS A 302 -48.84 -40.74 -27.31
C LYS A 302 -49.17 -42.23 -27.10
N SER A 303 -49.60 -42.59 -25.88
CA SER A 303 -50.32 -43.83 -25.70
C SER A 303 -51.60 -43.69 -26.55
N HIS A 304 -51.65 -44.35 -27.71
CA HIS A 304 -52.87 -44.67 -28.32
C HIS A 304 -53.62 -45.57 -27.34
N GLN A 305 -54.49 -44.98 -26.52
CA GLN A 305 -55.62 -45.71 -25.96
C GLN A 305 -56.56 -46.02 -27.11
N GLY A 306 -56.40 -47.23 -27.67
CA GLY A 306 -57.37 -47.81 -28.57
C GLY A 306 -58.66 -48.02 -27.76
N GLN A 307 -59.62 -47.22 -28.05
CA GLN A 307 -61.00 -47.40 -27.57
C GLN A 307 -61.56 -48.56 -28.41
N TYR A 308 -61.64 -49.72 -27.79
CA TYR A 308 -62.44 -50.82 -28.34
C TYR A 308 -63.87 -50.58 -27.89
N ASP A 309 -64.71 -50.05 -28.78
CA ASP A 309 -66.17 -50.15 -28.67
C ASP A 309 -66.55 -51.58 -28.98
N ILE A 310 -67.05 -52.33 -28.01
CA ILE A 310 -67.78 -53.58 -28.17
C ILE A 310 -69.22 -53.20 -28.06
N SER A 311 -69.91 -53.15 -29.23
CA SER A 311 -71.35 -53.14 -29.33
C SER A 311 -71.83 -54.58 -29.31
N ILE A 312 -72.74 -54.93 -28.33
CA ILE A 312 -73.74 -56.03 -28.45
C ILE A 312 -75.05 -55.38 -28.20
#